data_1fe9cd74afcdb95b1c6fa260bd5b4e00
#
_entry.id   1fe9cd74afcdb95b1c6fa260bd5b4e00
#
_cell.length_a   1.000
_cell.length_b   1.000
_cell.length_c   1.000
_cell.angle_alpha   90.00
_cell.angle_beta   90.00
_cell.angle_gamma   90.00
#
_symmetry.space_group_name_H-M   'P 1'
#
loop_
_entity.id
_entity.type
_entity.pdbx_description
1 polymer ?
#
loop_
_entity_poly.entity_id
_entity_poly.type
_entity_poly.pdbx_seq_one_letter_code
_entity_poly.pdbx_strand_id
1 'polypeptide(L)'
;LTAWVDGQLAGVANINFSTRLKMRHRANVAISIRRAYWRLGLGTAMLTELVDVAKARPEVRQVELEFIEGNSRAQALYEKVGFRVVGVHPDAFVLKDGAMKKAYLMQLKIR
;
A
#
# COMPACT_ATOMS: atom_id res chain seq x y z
N LEU A 1 -3.29 1.72 11.90
CA LEU A 1 -4.43 2.55 11.51
C LEU A 1 -5.62 1.67 11.18
N THR A 2 -6.76 1.96 11.75
CA THR A 2 -8.00 1.25 11.47
C THR A 2 -9.08 2.23 11.04
N ALA A 3 -10.01 1.76 10.22
CA ALA A 3 -11.18 2.52 9.81
C ALA A 3 -12.45 1.79 10.26
N TRP A 4 -13.38 2.53 10.83
CA TRP A 4 -14.64 2.00 11.34
C TRP A 4 -15.81 2.73 10.67
N VAL A 5 -16.83 1.99 10.28
CA VAL A 5 -18.06 2.54 9.71
C VAL A 5 -19.23 1.93 10.47
N ASP A 6 -20.05 2.78 11.09
CA ASP A 6 -21.22 2.36 11.87
C ASP A 6 -20.90 1.25 12.89
N GLY A 7 -19.75 1.38 13.58
CA GLY A 7 -19.32 0.42 14.58
C GLY A 7 -18.71 -0.86 14.03
N GLN A 8 -18.57 -0.99 12.71
CA GLN A 8 -17.96 -2.15 12.07
C GLN A 8 -16.57 -1.82 11.56
N LEU A 9 -15.62 -2.75 11.74
CA LEU A 9 -14.27 -2.60 11.20
C LEU A 9 -14.32 -2.67 9.67
N ALA A 10 -13.99 -1.57 9.03
CA ALA A 10 -14.03 -1.45 7.57
C ALA A 10 -12.69 -1.71 6.91
N GLY A 11 -11.58 -1.37 7.57
CA GLY A 11 -10.27 -1.55 6.99
C GLY A 11 -9.14 -1.41 7.99
N VAL A 12 -7.99 -1.91 7.60
CA VAL A 12 -6.73 -1.80 8.35
C VAL A 12 -5.62 -1.37 7.42
N ALA A 13 -4.70 -0.60 7.94
CA ALA A 13 -3.52 -0.18 7.21
C ALA A 13 -2.35 -0.08 8.15
N ASN A 14 -1.16 -0.37 7.65
CA ASN A 14 0.05 -0.21 8.44
C ASN A 14 1.17 0.38 7.61
N ILE A 15 2.17 0.92 8.31
CA ILE A 15 3.39 1.41 7.71
C ILE A 15 4.55 0.85 8.52
N ASN A 16 5.56 0.35 7.81
CA ASN A 16 6.77 -0.20 8.40
C ASN A 16 7.97 0.62 7.97
N PHE A 17 8.81 0.95 8.94
CA PHE A 17 10.05 1.68 8.71
C PHE A 17 11.23 0.73 8.91
N SER A 18 12.26 0.86 8.07
CA SER A 18 13.47 0.08 8.22
C SER A 18 14.46 0.82 9.13
N THR A 19 15.08 0.07 10.04
CA THR A 19 16.16 0.60 10.90
C THR A 19 17.54 0.41 10.28
N ARG A 20 17.65 -0.33 9.18
CA ARG A 20 18.91 -0.58 8.48
C ARG A 20 19.38 0.70 7.79
N LEU A 21 20.63 1.09 7.99
CA LEU A 21 21.17 2.33 7.46
C LEU A 21 20.96 2.52 5.96
N LYS A 22 21.13 1.46 5.18
CA LYS A 22 20.99 1.52 3.72
C LYS A 22 19.55 1.53 3.24
N MET A 23 18.58 1.29 4.13
CA MET A 23 17.16 1.13 3.77
C MET A 23 16.23 2.07 4.55
N ARG A 24 16.74 2.84 5.50
CA ARG A 24 15.90 3.70 6.36
C ARG A 24 15.22 4.85 5.60
N HIS A 25 15.63 5.09 4.35
CA HIS A 25 14.97 6.06 3.48
C HIS A 25 13.66 5.54 2.88
N ARG A 26 13.33 4.27 3.10
CA ARG A 26 12.16 3.59 2.55
C ARG A 26 11.15 3.29 3.65
N ALA A 27 9.89 3.54 3.37
CA ALA A 27 8.79 3.08 4.20
C ALA A 27 7.90 2.16 3.37
N ASN A 28 7.42 1.09 3.96
CA ASN A 28 6.55 0.13 3.28
C ASN A 28 5.15 0.21 3.89
N VAL A 29 4.13 0.32 3.05
CA VAL A 29 2.74 0.39 3.49
C VAL A 29 1.94 -0.80 3.00
N ALA A 30 0.95 -1.20 3.79
CA ALA A 30 -0.03 -2.21 3.43
C ALA A 30 -1.40 -1.70 3.84
N ILE A 31 -2.41 -1.98 3.00
CA ILE A 31 -3.77 -1.53 3.25
C ILE A 31 -4.74 -2.63 2.81
N SER A 32 -5.77 -2.85 3.62
CA SER A 32 -6.83 -3.80 3.32
C SER A 32 -8.16 -3.21 3.75
N ILE A 33 -9.13 -3.21 2.84
CA ILE A 33 -10.48 -2.69 3.09
C ILE A 33 -11.49 -3.78 2.75
N ARG A 34 -12.42 -4.02 3.67
CA ARG A 34 -13.48 -5.01 3.45
C ARG A 34 -14.32 -4.60 2.26
N ARG A 35 -14.69 -5.58 1.44
CA ARG A 35 -15.41 -5.36 0.19
C ARG A 35 -16.67 -4.51 0.36
N ALA A 36 -17.41 -4.72 1.45
CA ALA A 36 -18.64 -3.98 1.73
C ALA A 36 -18.43 -2.47 1.86
N TYR A 37 -17.20 -2.04 2.14
CA TYR A 37 -16.86 -0.64 2.37
C TYR A 37 -16.02 -0.03 1.25
N TRP A 38 -15.93 -0.70 0.12
CA TRP A 38 -15.28 -0.14 -1.06
C TRP A 38 -16.06 1.08 -1.56
N ARG A 39 -15.37 1.97 -2.25
CA ARG A 39 -15.96 3.18 -2.88
C ARG A 39 -16.47 4.24 -1.90
N LEU A 40 -16.05 4.14 -0.63
CA LEU A 40 -16.36 5.18 0.36
C LEU A 40 -15.23 6.19 0.55
N GLY A 41 -14.16 6.06 -0.24
CA GLY A 41 -13.00 6.92 -0.11
C GLY A 41 -12.06 6.55 1.03
N LEU A 42 -12.31 5.44 1.73
CA LEU A 42 -11.49 5.01 2.87
C LEU A 42 -10.06 4.70 2.46
N GLY A 43 -9.88 4.01 1.33
CA GLY A 43 -8.54 3.66 0.85
C GLY A 43 -7.68 4.88 0.62
N THR A 44 -8.24 5.88 -0.06
CA THR A 44 -7.53 7.14 -0.31
C THR A 44 -7.20 7.85 0.99
N ALA A 45 -8.16 7.95 1.92
CA ALA A 45 -7.97 8.63 3.19
C ALA A 45 -6.89 7.93 4.05
N MET A 46 -6.96 6.61 4.17
CA MET A 46 -6.00 5.84 4.95
C MET A 46 -4.59 5.91 4.36
N LEU A 47 -4.48 5.76 3.05
CA LEU A 47 -3.19 5.79 2.38
C LEU A 47 -2.55 7.18 2.47
N THR A 48 -3.35 8.23 2.31
CA THR A 48 -2.88 9.61 2.46
C THR A 48 -2.37 9.86 3.88
N GLU A 49 -3.06 9.35 4.88
CA GLU A 49 -2.62 9.49 6.26
C GLU A 49 -1.30 8.76 6.52
N LEU A 50 -1.12 7.56 5.98
CA LEU A 50 0.16 6.84 6.10
C LEU A 50 1.30 7.59 5.40
N VAL A 51 1.02 8.19 4.25
CA VAL A 51 2.02 9.02 3.55
C VAL A 51 2.40 10.23 4.39
N ASP A 52 1.45 10.85 5.07
CA ASP A 52 1.71 11.96 5.98
C ASP A 52 2.58 11.53 7.16
N VAL A 53 2.34 10.34 7.71
CA VAL A 53 3.19 9.76 8.76
C VAL A 53 4.63 9.60 8.25
N ALA A 54 4.80 9.11 7.02
CA ALA A 54 6.12 8.97 6.42
C ALA A 54 6.81 10.33 6.23
N LYS A 55 6.05 11.35 5.79
CA LYS A 55 6.58 12.70 5.60
C LYS A 55 7.06 13.34 6.90
N ALA A 56 6.53 12.93 8.03
CA ALA A 56 6.94 13.43 9.34
C ALA A 56 8.31 12.89 9.78
N ARG A 57 8.86 11.89 9.09
CA ARG A 57 10.18 11.33 9.35
C ARG A 57 11.19 11.85 8.35
N PRO A 58 12.16 12.68 8.76
CA PRO A 58 13.10 13.33 7.83
C PRO A 58 13.93 12.36 7.01
N GLU A 59 14.25 11.19 7.54
CA GLU A 59 15.07 10.18 6.86
C GLU A 59 14.33 9.46 5.74
N VAL A 60 13.00 9.47 5.76
CA VAL A 60 12.20 8.76 4.76
C VAL A 60 12.09 9.60 3.50
N ARG A 61 12.45 9.02 2.36
CA ARG A 61 12.42 9.68 1.05
C ARG A 61 11.36 9.13 0.12
N GLN A 62 10.85 7.94 0.43
CA GLN A 62 9.88 7.27 -0.45
C GLN A 62 9.03 6.30 0.33
N VAL A 63 7.82 6.09 -0.17
CA VAL A 63 6.87 5.12 0.35
C VAL A 63 6.68 4.05 -0.73
N GLU A 64 6.69 2.79 -0.33
CA GLU A 64 6.62 1.65 -1.25
C GLU A 64 5.50 0.71 -0.84
N LEU A 65 4.95 0.03 -1.82
CA LEU A 65 3.96 -1.01 -1.62
C LEU A 65 4.04 -2.01 -2.74
N GLU A 66 3.39 -3.17 -2.56
CA GLU A 66 3.21 -4.11 -3.66
C GLU A 66 1.78 -4.64 -3.66
N PHE A 67 1.31 -5.08 -4.83
CA PHE A 67 -0.01 -5.67 -4.99
C PHE A 67 0.03 -6.78 -6.03
N ILE A 68 -0.93 -7.71 -5.91
CA ILE A 68 -1.04 -8.86 -6.82
C ILE A 68 -1.57 -8.42 -8.20
N GLU A 69 -1.02 -9.01 -9.27
CA GLU A 69 -1.53 -8.75 -10.62
C GLU A 69 -3.03 -9.06 -10.72
N GLY A 70 -3.73 -8.29 -11.54
CA GLY A 70 -5.16 -8.43 -11.72
C GLY A 70 -5.98 -7.57 -10.76
N ASN A 71 -5.37 -7.02 -9.72
CA ASN A 71 -6.07 -6.12 -8.79
C ASN A 71 -6.03 -4.68 -9.32
N SER A 72 -6.79 -4.46 -10.39
CA SER A 72 -6.83 -3.15 -11.06
C SER A 72 -7.39 -2.05 -10.16
N ARG A 73 -8.26 -2.43 -9.23
CA ARG A 73 -8.85 -1.52 -8.28
C ARG A 73 -7.81 -0.95 -7.31
N ALA A 74 -6.96 -1.81 -6.78
CA ALA A 74 -5.84 -1.38 -5.92
C ALA A 74 -4.87 -0.50 -6.70
N GLN A 75 -4.54 -0.89 -7.91
CA GLN A 75 -3.65 -0.10 -8.76
C GLN A 75 -4.20 1.31 -8.98
N ALA A 76 -5.50 1.43 -9.32
CA ALA A 76 -6.13 2.72 -9.54
C ALA A 76 -6.09 3.60 -8.29
N LEU A 77 -6.32 3.01 -7.12
CA LEU A 77 -6.24 3.71 -5.84
C LEU A 77 -4.83 4.27 -5.62
N TYR A 78 -3.81 3.44 -5.81
CA TYR A 78 -2.43 3.83 -5.56
C TYR A 78 -1.97 4.90 -6.56
N GLU A 79 -2.34 4.75 -7.83
CA GLU A 79 -2.02 5.76 -8.86
C GLU A 79 -2.69 7.10 -8.55
N LYS A 80 -3.91 7.08 -8.05
CA LYS A 80 -4.63 8.29 -7.65
C LYS A 80 -3.88 9.06 -6.57
N VAL A 81 -3.23 8.38 -5.65
CA VAL A 81 -2.44 9.01 -4.59
C VAL A 81 -1.06 9.46 -5.10
N GLY A 82 -0.63 8.97 -6.24
CA GLY A 82 0.62 9.38 -6.88
C GLY A 82 1.70 8.30 -6.96
N PHE A 83 1.37 7.08 -6.54
CA PHE A 83 2.30 5.95 -6.69
C PHE A 83 2.43 5.55 -8.15
N ARG A 84 3.60 5.03 -8.52
CA ARG A 84 3.84 4.49 -9.85
C ARG A 84 4.54 3.15 -9.76
N VAL A 85 4.32 2.30 -10.77
CA VAL A 85 4.97 1.00 -10.86
C VAL A 85 6.46 1.20 -11.14
N VAL A 86 7.30 0.57 -10.34
CA VAL A 86 8.77 0.63 -10.47
C VAL A 86 9.39 -0.74 -10.66
N GLY A 87 8.64 -1.81 -10.49
CA GLY A 87 9.18 -3.15 -10.65
C GLY A 87 8.12 -4.23 -10.61
N VAL A 88 8.57 -5.45 -10.88
CA VAL A 88 7.73 -6.65 -10.88
C VAL A 88 8.46 -7.76 -10.12
N HIS A 89 7.74 -8.44 -9.24
CA HIS A 89 8.22 -9.63 -8.55
C HIS A 89 7.52 -10.84 -9.19
N PRO A 90 8.21 -11.60 -10.07
CA PRO A 90 7.58 -12.76 -10.71
C PRO A 90 7.26 -13.85 -9.69
N ASP A 91 6.18 -14.57 -9.93
CA ASP A 91 5.77 -15.72 -9.10
C ASP A 91 5.73 -15.41 -7.60
N ALA A 92 5.25 -14.21 -7.27
CA ALA A 92 5.20 -13.73 -5.89
C ALA A 92 4.09 -14.40 -5.07
N PHE A 93 3.03 -14.88 -5.71
CA PHE A 93 1.86 -15.48 -5.08
C PHE A 93 1.49 -16.79 -5.74
N VAL A 94 1.10 -17.78 -4.92
CA VAL A 94 0.53 -19.04 -5.38
C VAL A 94 -0.94 -19.06 -4.96
N LEU A 95 -1.83 -19.24 -5.93
CA LEU A 95 -3.27 -19.37 -5.68
C LEU A 95 -3.63 -20.80 -5.29
N LYS A 96 -4.85 -20.99 -4.77
CA LYS A 96 -5.32 -22.31 -4.32
C LYS A 96 -5.31 -23.37 -5.44
N ASP A 97 -5.53 -22.94 -6.68
CA ASP A 97 -5.50 -23.81 -7.86
C ASP A 97 -4.09 -24.08 -8.38
N GLY A 98 -3.07 -23.55 -7.71
CA GLY A 98 -1.68 -23.70 -8.11
C GLY A 98 -1.19 -22.65 -9.10
N ALA A 99 -2.06 -21.76 -9.57
CA ALA A 99 -1.65 -20.68 -10.46
C ALA A 99 -0.70 -19.72 -9.77
N MET A 100 0.34 -19.31 -10.50
CA MET A 100 1.32 -18.35 -9.98
C MET A 100 0.95 -16.95 -10.46
N LYS A 101 1.06 -15.99 -9.56
CA LYS A 101 0.79 -14.58 -9.85
C LYS A 101 1.99 -13.72 -9.48
N LYS A 102 2.26 -12.71 -10.29
CA LYS A 102 3.31 -11.74 -9.98
C LYS A 102 2.77 -10.63 -9.10
N ALA A 103 3.67 -9.94 -8.41
CA ALA A 103 3.38 -8.72 -7.69
C ALA A 103 3.96 -7.53 -8.46
N TYR A 104 3.25 -6.42 -8.42
CA TYR A 104 3.76 -5.14 -8.89
C TYR A 104 4.28 -4.35 -7.70
N LEU A 105 5.44 -3.75 -7.87
CA LEU A 105 6.05 -2.88 -6.87
C LEU A 105 5.77 -1.45 -7.26
N MET A 106 5.23 -0.67 -6.35
CA MET A 106 4.94 0.74 -6.58
C MET A 106 5.67 1.63 -5.59
N GLN A 107 5.93 2.84 -6.00
CA GLN A 107 6.72 3.78 -5.23
C GLN A 107 6.15 5.18 -5.37
N LEU A 108 6.13 5.91 -4.25
CA LEU A 108 5.84 7.34 -4.21
C LEU A 108 7.05 8.07 -3.62
N LYS A 109 7.64 8.97 -4.36
CA LYS A 109 8.69 9.84 -3.87
C LYS A 109 8.07 10.96 -3.05
N ILE A 110 8.53 11.15 -1.81
CA ILE A 110 8.03 12.22 -0.95
C ILE A 110 9.08 13.31 -0.69
N ARG A 111 10.30 13.08 -1.20
CA ARG A 111 11.40 14.07 -1.14
C ARG A 111 12.27 13.99 -2.38
#